data_204cc18953c10cf481d2c8a497608b62
#
_entry.id   204cc18953c10cf481d2c8a497608b62
#
_cell.length_a   1.000
_cell.length_b   1.000
_cell.length_c   1.000
_cell.angle_alpha   90.00
_cell.angle_beta   90.00
_cell.angle_gamma   90.00
#
_symmetry.space_group_name_H-M   'P 1'
#
loop_
_entity.id
_entity.type
_entity.pdbx_description
1 polymer ?
#
loop_
_entity_poly.entity_id
_entity_poly.type
_entity_poly.pdbx_seq_one_letter_code
_entity_poly.pdbx_strand_id
1 'polypeptide(L)'
;MGRQIITSKSYMKNIIIVTGGAGFIGSNLIKYLLKKTKYKIISIDNYSTGSIKNHVRHSNVRYIKDDNINIFKILKKYKKKIKVIFHFGEFSRIYQSFLKPKECLESNINNSFAVINFAKDNKIKIIYSATSSAFGNDGKDENLSPYAWSKTKNIELIKNYSKWFGLKYELLFFYNVYGSGQIQTGSMSTVIGIFEKQFKKKIPLTVVKPGTQKRDFTHINDIINGCYLAFRNGRQNE
;
A
#
# COMPACT_ATOMS: atom_id res chain seq x y z
N MET A 1 -46.66 17.66 19.32
CA MET A 1 -45.76 16.57 18.86
C MET A 1 -44.35 17.13 18.66
N GLY A 2 -43.49 17.00 19.64
CA GLY A 2 -42.12 17.50 19.60
C GLY A 2 -41.22 16.59 18.76
N ARG A 3 -40.63 17.12 17.69
CA ARG A 3 -39.56 16.44 16.91
C ARG A 3 -38.30 16.42 17.77
N GLN A 4 -37.91 15.26 18.28
CA GLN A 4 -36.56 15.07 18.81
C GLN A 4 -35.52 15.22 17.68
N ILE A 5 -34.72 16.28 17.73
CA ILE A 5 -33.56 16.45 16.89
C ILE A 5 -32.49 15.51 17.44
N ILE A 6 -32.34 14.35 16.80
CA ILE A 6 -31.21 13.46 17.09
C ILE A 6 -29.95 14.12 16.51
N THR A 7 -29.22 14.86 17.35
CA THR A 7 -27.91 15.38 17.01
C THR A 7 -26.95 14.18 16.87
N SER A 8 -26.62 13.81 15.63
CA SER A 8 -25.59 12.83 15.35
C SER A 8 -24.27 13.31 15.93
N LYS A 9 -23.77 12.65 17.00
CA LYS A 9 -22.42 12.88 17.50
C LYS A 9 -21.44 12.68 16.34
N SER A 10 -20.93 13.76 15.79
CA SER A 10 -19.86 13.72 14.78
C SER A 10 -18.61 13.16 15.45
N TYR A 11 -18.31 11.90 15.22
CA TYR A 11 -17.06 11.30 15.69
C TYR A 11 -15.89 11.90 14.92
N MET A 12 -15.00 12.62 15.63
CA MET A 12 -13.79 13.15 15.01
C MET A 12 -12.95 11.99 14.44
N LYS A 13 -12.77 11.98 13.11
CA LYS A 13 -11.98 10.95 12.42
C LYS A 13 -10.50 11.20 12.70
N ASN A 14 -9.92 10.41 13.58
CA ASN A 14 -8.56 10.58 14.09
C ASN A 14 -7.66 9.35 13.92
N ILE A 15 -8.07 8.38 13.13
CA ILE A 15 -7.31 7.14 12.87
C ILE A 15 -6.95 7.04 11.40
N ILE A 16 -5.70 6.72 11.12
CA ILE A 16 -5.18 6.33 9.80
C ILE A 16 -4.91 4.83 9.83
N ILE A 17 -5.33 4.13 8.78
CA ILE A 17 -5.00 2.72 8.58
C ILE A 17 -3.88 2.62 7.56
N VAL A 18 -2.89 1.77 7.83
CA VAL A 18 -1.83 1.41 6.88
C VAL A 18 -1.77 -0.10 6.80
N THR A 19 -2.24 -0.68 5.69
CA THR A 19 -1.99 -2.10 5.42
C THR A 19 -0.59 -2.27 4.84
N GLY A 20 0.10 -3.36 5.17
CA GLY A 20 1.51 -3.53 4.79
C GLY A 20 2.47 -2.60 5.57
N GLY A 21 2.08 -2.17 6.77
CA GLY A 21 2.84 -1.19 7.54
C GLY A 21 4.14 -1.72 8.17
N ALA A 22 4.38 -3.02 8.16
CA ALA A 22 5.67 -3.62 8.53
C ALA A 22 6.61 -3.82 7.31
N GLY A 23 6.14 -3.50 6.10
CA GLY A 23 6.92 -3.51 4.87
C GLY A 23 7.78 -2.26 4.68
N PHE A 24 8.52 -2.21 3.56
CA PHE A 24 9.43 -1.11 3.24
C PHE A 24 8.71 0.25 3.14
N ILE A 25 7.72 0.36 2.27
CA ILE A 25 7.02 1.64 2.03
C ILE A 25 6.15 2.01 3.23
N GLY A 26 5.35 1.04 3.73
CA GLY A 26 4.41 1.28 4.83
C GLY A 26 5.09 1.75 6.12
N SER A 27 6.24 1.17 6.48
CA SER A 27 6.97 1.58 7.68
C SER A 27 7.55 3.00 7.57
N ASN A 28 8.05 3.37 6.39
CA ASN A 28 8.52 4.74 6.14
C ASN A 28 7.36 5.75 6.18
N LEU A 29 6.19 5.39 5.61
CA LEU A 29 5.00 6.23 5.72
C LEU A 29 4.57 6.42 7.18
N ILE A 30 4.53 5.34 7.97
CA ILE A 30 4.20 5.42 9.40
C ILE A 30 5.15 6.38 10.13
N LYS A 31 6.47 6.25 9.94
CA LYS A 31 7.47 7.16 10.51
C LYS A 31 7.19 8.62 10.17
N TYR A 32 6.87 8.87 8.91
CA TYR A 32 6.59 10.22 8.43
C TYR A 32 5.30 10.79 9.01
N LEU A 33 4.21 10.01 8.99
CA LEU A 33 2.91 10.42 9.53
C LEU A 33 2.96 10.73 11.02
N LEU A 34 3.72 9.96 11.80
CA LEU A 34 3.93 10.22 13.23
C LEU A 34 4.65 11.55 13.49
N LYS A 35 5.56 11.97 12.59
CA LYS A 35 6.25 13.27 12.67
C LYS A 35 5.37 14.43 12.22
N LYS A 36 4.49 14.22 11.25
CA LYS A 36 3.75 15.30 10.57
C LYS A 36 2.31 15.45 11.06
N THR A 37 1.80 14.49 11.84
CA THR A 37 0.38 14.49 12.25
C THR A 37 0.21 14.03 13.70
N LYS A 38 -0.96 14.33 14.26
CA LYS A 38 -1.39 13.83 15.58
C LYS A 38 -2.35 12.63 15.47
N TYR A 39 -2.50 12.05 14.27
CA TYR A 39 -3.39 10.90 14.07
C TYR A 39 -2.85 9.66 14.77
N LYS A 40 -3.76 8.82 15.25
CA LYS A 40 -3.45 7.44 15.64
C LYS A 40 -3.33 6.60 14.39
N ILE A 41 -2.37 5.69 14.35
CA ILE A 41 -2.12 4.81 13.21
C ILE A 41 -2.39 3.37 13.63
N ILE A 42 -3.15 2.63 12.85
CA ILE A 42 -3.28 1.19 12.97
C ILE A 42 -2.66 0.58 11.72
N SER A 43 -1.61 -0.22 11.93
CA SER A 43 -0.97 -1.01 10.89
C SER A 43 -1.53 -2.43 10.92
N ILE A 44 -1.90 -2.96 9.74
CA ILE A 44 -2.29 -4.36 9.56
C ILE A 44 -1.28 -4.99 8.59
N ASP A 45 -0.62 -6.07 9.01
CA ASP A 45 0.40 -6.76 8.22
C ASP A 45 0.42 -8.25 8.60
N ASN A 46 0.50 -9.15 7.64
CA ASN A 46 0.61 -10.58 7.90
C ASN A 46 2.07 -11.05 8.01
N TYR A 47 3.02 -10.13 7.78
CA TYR A 47 4.47 -10.36 7.81
C TYR A 47 4.98 -11.36 6.76
N SER A 48 4.26 -11.55 5.67
CA SER A 48 4.75 -12.38 4.55
C SER A 48 6.06 -11.84 3.96
N THR A 49 6.23 -10.52 3.94
CA THR A 49 7.46 -9.82 3.53
C THR A 49 7.86 -8.71 4.48
N GLY A 50 6.96 -8.29 5.35
CA GLY A 50 7.20 -7.31 6.40
C GLY A 50 8.05 -7.86 7.55
N SER A 51 8.58 -6.96 8.38
CA SER A 51 9.42 -7.33 9.52
C SER A 51 9.10 -6.49 10.75
N ILE A 52 9.12 -7.15 11.92
CA ILE A 52 9.01 -6.46 13.22
C ILE A 52 10.15 -5.43 13.41
N LYS A 53 11.30 -5.64 12.78
CA LYS A 53 12.43 -4.67 12.79
C LYS A 53 12.04 -3.31 12.19
N ASN A 54 11.03 -3.26 11.36
CA ASN A 54 10.54 -2.03 10.76
C ASN A 54 9.55 -1.26 11.65
N HIS A 55 9.17 -1.82 12.79
CA HIS A 55 8.25 -1.17 13.72
C HIS A 55 8.84 0.11 14.31
N VAL A 56 7.98 1.09 14.49
CA VAL A 56 8.28 2.31 15.24
C VAL A 56 7.64 2.18 16.62
N ARG A 57 8.44 2.33 17.68
CA ARG A 57 7.93 2.39 19.05
C ARG A 57 7.36 3.79 19.30
N HIS A 58 6.04 3.92 19.32
CA HIS A 58 5.36 5.20 19.54
C HIS A 58 3.94 4.95 20.06
N SER A 59 3.45 5.79 21.00
CA SER A 59 2.12 5.65 21.61
C SER A 59 0.95 5.78 20.62
N ASN A 60 1.16 6.48 19.51
CA ASN A 60 0.14 6.69 18.48
C ASN A 60 0.16 5.63 17.38
N VAL A 61 0.96 4.57 17.46
CA VAL A 61 0.91 3.48 16.48
C VAL A 61 0.63 2.13 17.15
N ARG A 62 -0.26 1.37 16.53
CA ARG A 62 -0.58 0.00 16.91
C ARG A 62 -0.38 -0.92 15.70
N TYR A 63 0.41 -1.96 15.87
CA TYR A 63 0.61 -3.01 14.86
C TYR A 63 -0.29 -4.20 15.19
N ILE A 64 -0.98 -4.71 14.18
CA ILE A 64 -1.83 -5.90 14.23
C ILE A 64 -1.30 -6.90 13.22
N LYS A 65 -0.90 -8.09 13.70
CA LYS A 65 -0.51 -9.20 12.84
C LYS A 65 -1.76 -9.94 12.42
N ASP A 66 -2.20 -9.70 11.20
CA ASP A 66 -3.39 -10.38 10.63
C ASP A 66 -3.42 -10.16 9.11
N ASP A 67 -4.24 -10.93 8.42
CA ASP A 67 -4.49 -10.74 7.00
C ASP A 67 -5.57 -9.68 6.73
N ASN A 68 -5.42 -8.98 5.60
CA ASN A 68 -6.36 -7.94 5.20
C ASN A 68 -7.77 -8.45 4.92
N ILE A 69 -7.95 -9.74 4.64
CA ILE A 69 -9.27 -10.37 4.51
C ILE A 69 -10.12 -10.20 5.77
N ASN A 70 -9.48 -10.13 6.93
CA ASN A 70 -10.12 -9.98 8.22
C ASN A 70 -10.40 -8.51 8.62
N ILE A 71 -10.23 -7.55 7.71
CA ILE A 71 -10.30 -6.11 8.02
C ILE A 71 -11.62 -5.68 8.67
N PHE A 72 -12.74 -6.28 8.29
CA PHE A 72 -14.06 -6.01 8.88
C PHE A 72 -14.09 -6.36 10.37
N LYS A 73 -13.51 -7.50 10.75
CA LYS A 73 -13.40 -7.95 12.15
C LYS A 73 -12.43 -7.06 12.92
N ILE A 74 -11.24 -6.83 12.36
CA ILE A 74 -10.15 -6.07 12.98
C ILE A 74 -10.59 -4.63 13.27
N LEU A 75 -11.25 -3.98 12.32
CA LEU A 75 -11.58 -2.56 12.40
C LEU A 75 -13.01 -2.26 12.83
N LYS A 76 -13.81 -3.28 13.20
CA LYS A 76 -15.23 -3.14 13.61
C LYS A 76 -15.46 -1.97 14.56
N LYS A 77 -14.67 -1.89 15.64
CA LYS A 77 -14.81 -0.85 16.67
C LYS A 77 -14.23 0.51 16.28
N TYR A 78 -13.46 0.59 15.22
CA TYR A 78 -12.77 1.81 14.78
C TYR A 78 -13.42 2.50 13.59
N LYS A 79 -14.33 1.82 12.85
CA LYS A 79 -14.83 2.23 11.53
C LYS A 79 -15.30 3.69 11.45
N LYS A 80 -15.99 4.21 12.51
CA LYS A 80 -16.47 5.59 12.55
C LYS A 80 -15.37 6.63 12.77
N LYS A 81 -14.17 6.21 13.24
CA LYS A 81 -13.03 7.08 13.57
C LYS A 81 -11.96 7.09 12.49
N ILE A 82 -12.07 6.25 11.44
CA ILE A 82 -11.07 6.13 10.39
C ILE A 82 -11.21 7.30 9.42
N LYS A 83 -10.10 7.99 9.18
CA LYS A 83 -9.98 9.11 8.24
C LYS A 83 -9.65 8.63 6.82
N VAL A 84 -8.70 7.70 6.71
CA VAL A 84 -8.17 7.20 5.43
C VAL A 84 -7.54 5.82 5.62
N ILE A 85 -7.52 5.03 4.55
CA ILE A 85 -6.77 3.79 4.45
C ILE A 85 -5.69 3.96 3.39
N PHE A 86 -4.41 3.77 3.77
CA PHE A 86 -3.31 3.53 2.84
C PHE A 86 -3.19 2.03 2.63
N HIS A 87 -3.46 1.57 1.42
CA HIS A 87 -3.44 0.14 1.11
C HIS A 87 -2.18 -0.24 0.35
N PHE A 88 -1.20 -0.80 1.09
CA PHE A 88 0.10 -1.25 0.59
C PHE A 88 0.38 -2.73 0.89
N GLY A 89 -0.51 -3.39 1.63
CA GLY A 89 -0.36 -4.79 2.03
C GLY A 89 -0.77 -5.74 0.91
N GLU A 90 0.06 -5.83 -0.13
CA GLU A 90 -0.15 -6.65 -1.32
C GLU A 90 1.15 -7.34 -1.74
N PHE A 91 1.02 -8.41 -2.51
CA PHE A 91 2.15 -9.06 -3.18
C PHE A 91 2.75 -8.11 -4.23
N SER A 92 4.07 -7.95 -4.28
CA SER A 92 4.71 -6.83 -5.01
C SER A 92 5.90 -7.22 -5.88
N ARG A 93 5.94 -8.45 -6.45
CA ARG A 93 7.05 -8.92 -7.30
C ARG A 93 6.56 -9.68 -8.51
N ILE A 94 6.95 -9.21 -9.72
CA ILE A 94 6.55 -9.83 -10.99
C ILE A 94 7.05 -11.27 -11.07
N TYR A 95 8.36 -11.51 -10.99
CA TYR A 95 8.93 -12.84 -11.12
C TYR A 95 8.37 -13.83 -10.09
N GLN A 96 8.28 -13.41 -8.84
CA GLN A 96 7.77 -14.25 -7.76
C GLN A 96 6.27 -14.57 -7.93
N SER A 97 5.51 -13.76 -8.63
CA SER A 97 4.09 -14.02 -8.89
C SER A 97 3.87 -15.21 -9.83
N PHE A 98 4.83 -15.53 -10.70
CA PHE A 98 4.78 -16.75 -11.51
C PHE A 98 5.09 -18.00 -10.68
N LEU A 99 6.00 -17.90 -9.71
CA LEU A 99 6.36 -19.01 -8.83
C LEU A 99 5.28 -19.28 -7.77
N LYS A 100 4.54 -18.24 -7.40
CA LYS A 100 3.56 -18.25 -6.31
C LYS A 100 2.25 -17.55 -6.72
N PRO A 101 1.60 -18.03 -7.80
CA PRO A 101 0.42 -17.35 -8.34
C PRO A 101 -0.75 -17.34 -7.35
N LYS A 102 -0.96 -18.45 -6.61
CA LYS A 102 -1.99 -18.55 -5.60
C LYS A 102 -1.82 -17.47 -4.51
N GLU A 103 -0.63 -17.40 -3.90
CA GLU A 103 -0.32 -16.38 -2.87
C GLU A 103 -0.49 -14.95 -3.40
N CYS A 104 -0.07 -14.71 -4.65
CA CYS A 104 -0.23 -13.42 -5.32
C CYS A 104 -1.71 -13.05 -5.46
N LEU A 105 -2.54 -13.95 -5.99
CA LEU A 105 -3.96 -13.68 -6.22
C LEU A 105 -4.75 -13.59 -4.91
N GLU A 106 -4.48 -14.42 -3.93
CA GLU A 106 -5.07 -14.30 -2.60
C GLU A 106 -4.77 -12.95 -1.96
N SER A 107 -3.51 -12.52 -2.02
CA SER A 107 -3.09 -11.23 -1.47
C SER A 107 -3.69 -10.05 -2.24
N ASN A 108 -3.57 -10.06 -3.57
CA ASN A 108 -3.89 -8.89 -4.38
C ASN A 108 -5.37 -8.83 -4.79
N ILE A 109 -6.06 -9.95 -4.92
CA ILE A 109 -7.48 -9.94 -5.26
C ILE A 109 -8.33 -10.07 -4.00
N ASN A 110 -8.25 -11.20 -3.30
CA ASN A 110 -9.18 -11.47 -2.20
C ASN A 110 -9.00 -10.50 -1.03
N ASN A 111 -7.76 -10.31 -0.59
CA ASN A 111 -7.47 -9.42 0.53
C ASN A 111 -7.72 -7.95 0.18
N SER A 112 -7.35 -7.52 -1.04
CA SER A 112 -7.59 -6.14 -1.49
C SER A 112 -9.07 -5.87 -1.70
N PHE A 113 -9.82 -6.83 -2.24
CA PHE A 113 -11.28 -6.73 -2.34
C PHE A 113 -11.93 -6.49 -0.98
N ALA A 114 -11.48 -7.19 0.07
CA ALA A 114 -12.00 -6.97 1.43
C ALA A 114 -11.71 -5.54 1.92
N VAL A 115 -10.51 -5.01 1.66
CA VAL A 115 -10.13 -3.63 2.03
C VAL A 115 -10.97 -2.60 1.28
N ILE A 116 -11.14 -2.78 -0.03
CA ILE A 116 -11.93 -1.88 -0.89
C ILE A 116 -13.39 -1.87 -0.46
N ASN A 117 -13.98 -3.05 -0.19
CA ASN A 117 -15.35 -3.16 0.31
C ASN A 117 -15.50 -2.50 1.68
N PHE A 118 -14.57 -2.72 2.59
CA PHE A 118 -14.60 -2.08 3.90
C PHE A 118 -14.56 -0.55 3.77
N ALA A 119 -13.72 -0.03 2.89
CA ALA A 119 -13.62 1.41 2.61
C ALA A 119 -14.95 1.96 2.05
N LYS A 120 -15.53 1.27 1.07
CA LYS A 120 -16.83 1.62 0.47
C LYS A 120 -17.95 1.62 1.50
N ASP A 121 -18.12 0.53 2.26
CA ASP A 121 -19.23 0.37 3.21
C ASP A 121 -19.19 1.39 4.36
N ASN A 122 -18.00 1.87 4.71
CA ASN A 122 -17.81 2.84 5.78
C ASN A 122 -17.53 4.27 5.29
N LYS A 123 -17.65 4.54 4.00
CA LYS A 123 -17.39 5.85 3.34
C LYS A 123 -16.02 6.41 3.74
N ILE A 124 -14.99 5.57 3.67
CA ILE A 124 -13.60 5.90 3.99
C ILE A 124 -12.83 6.06 2.69
N LYS A 125 -12.04 7.15 2.56
CA LYS A 125 -11.13 7.33 1.43
C LYS A 125 -10.05 6.26 1.45
N ILE A 126 -9.75 5.67 0.29
CA ILE A 126 -8.62 4.76 0.09
C ILE A 126 -7.52 5.44 -0.73
N ILE A 127 -6.28 5.33 -0.30
CA ILE A 127 -5.09 5.69 -1.08
C ILE A 127 -4.39 4.38 -1.41
N TYR A 128 -4.41 4.05 -2.70
CA TYR A 128 -3.99 2.76 -3.22
C TYR A 128 -2.63 2.84 -3.90
N SER A 129 -1.74 1.92 -3.58
CA SER A 129 -0.46 1.76 -4.29
C SER A 129 -0.70 1.07 -5.63
N ALA A 130 -0.88 1.84 -6.67
CA ALA A 130 -1.00 1.33 -8.03
C ALA A 130 0.37 0.91 -8.58
N THR A 131 0.38 0.22 -9.72
CA THR A 131 1.60 -0.26 -10.36
C THR A 131 1.90 0.50 -11.64
N SER A 132 3.18 0.82 -11.86
CA SER A 132 3.67 1.35 -13.14
C SER A 132 3.47 0.37 -14.31
N SER A 133 3.29 -0.94 -14.03
CA SER A 133 2.98 -1.93 -15.07
C SER A 133 1.68 -1.65 -15.81
N ALA A 134 0.76 -0.84 -15.23
CA ALA A 134 -0.44 -0.39 -15.92
C ALA A 134 -0.15 0.54 -17.11
N PHE A 135 1.06 1.13 -17.17
CA PHE A 135 1.51 2.02 -18.25
C PHE A 135 2.68 1.45 -19.04
N GLY A 136 3.26 0.34 -18.58
CA GLY A 136 4.41 -0.28 -19.22
C GLY A 136 4.08 -0.70 -20.65
N ASN A 137 5.01 -0.44 -21.59
CA ASN A 137 4.87 -0.79 -23.01
C ASN A 137 3.52 -0.33 -23.59
N ASP A 138 3.17 0.95 -23.36
CA ASP A 138 1.90 1.57 -23.78
C ASP A 138 0.65 0.82 -23.27
N GLY A 139 0.71 0.33 -22.02
CA GLY A 139 -0.39 -0.43 -21.39
C GLY A 139 -0.41 -1.92 -21.73
N LYS A 140 0.49 -2.42 -22.59
CA LYS A 140 0.52 -3.84 -22.97
C LYS A 140 1.05 -4.77 -21.86
N ASP A 141 1.73 -4.21 -20.86
CA ASP A 141 2.31 -4.98 -19.74
C ASP A 141 1.32 -5.32 -18.63
N GLU A 142 0.10 -4.80 -18.69
CA GLU A 142 -0.91 -4.99 -17.63
C GLU A 142 -1.29 -6.46 -17.38
N ASN A 143 -1.22 -7.29 -18.41
CA ASN A 143 -1.59 -8.70 -18.35
C ASN A 143 -0.39 -9.66 -18.39
N LEU A 144 0.85 -9.16 -18.38
CA LEU A 144 2.07 -9.98 -18.54
C LEU A 144 2.45 -10.83 -17.32
N SER A 145 1.78 -10.68 -16.21
CA SER A 145 2.06 -11.49 -15.01
C SER A 145 0.86 -11.53 -14.07
N PRO A 146 0.74 -12.56 -13.20
CA PRO A 146 -0.30 -12.57 -12.15
C PRO A 146 -0.28 -11.30 -11.28
N TYR A 147 0.91 -10.76 -11.00
CA TYR A 147 1.08 -9.49 -10.28
C TYR A 147 0.50 -8.30 -11.06
N ALA A 148 0.94 -8.08 -12.31
CA ALA A 148 0.50 -6.94 -13.10
C ALA A 148 -1.01 -6.99 -13.31
N TRP A 149 -1.54 -8.14 -13.71
CA TRP A 149 -2.97 -8.37 -13.91
C TRP A 149 -3.78 -8.06 -12.63
N SER A 150 -3.41 -8.62 -11.50
CA SER A 150 -4.14 -8.41 -10.24
C SER A 150 -4.15 -6.94 -9.80
N LYS A 151 -3.01 -6.26 -9.96
CA LYS A 151 -2.92 -4.83 -9.64
C LYS A 151 -3.78 -3.97 -10.56
N THR A 152 -3.78 -4.26 -11.87
CA THR A 152 -4.60 -3.54 -12.86
C THR A 152 -6.09 -3.76 -12.61
N LYS A 153 -6.49 -5.01 -12.26
CA LYS A 153 -7.90 -5.29 -11.92
C LYS A 153 -8.36 -4.58 -10.65
N ASN A 154 -7.49 -4.39 -9.67
CA ASN A 154 -7.82 -3.57 -8.50
C ASN A 154 -7.98 -2.07 -8.85
N ILE A 155 -7.16 -1.53 -9.75
CA ILE A 155 -7.32 -0.16 -10.25
C ILE A 155 -8.70 0.01 -10.93
N GLU A 156 -9.05 -0.93 -11.80
CA GLU A 156 -10.35 -0.96 -12.49
C GLU A 156 -11.51 -1.07 -11.49
N LEU A 157 -11.41 -1.97 -10.51
CA LEU A 157 -12.40 -2.14 -9.45
C LEU A 157 -12.61 -0.86 -8.63
N ILE A 158 -11.52 -0.21 -8.20
CA ILE A 158 -11.59 1.02 -7.41
C ILE A 158 -12.29 2.13 -8.21
N LYS A 159 -11.95 2.30 -9.49
CA LYS A 159 -12.58 3.28 -10.38
C LYS A 159 -14.08 3.00 -10.56
N ASN A 160 -14.44 1.73 -10.75
CA ASN A 160 -15.84 1.34 -10.88
C ASN A 160 -16.60 1.49 -9.54
N TYR A 161 -15.99 1.16 -8.41
CA TYR A 161 -16.60 1.38 -7.09
C TYR A 161 -16.80 2.87 -6.79
N SER A 162 -15.94 3.73 -7.30
CA SER A 162 -16.19 5.17 -7.24
C SER A 162 -17.43 5.57 -8.02
N LYS A 163 -17.57 5.07 -9.27
CA LYS A 163 -18.72 5.36 -10.13
C LYS A 163 -20.04 4.79 -9.57
N TRP A 164 -20.01 3.54 -9.08
CA TRP A 164 -21.22 2.84 -8.63
C TRP A 164 -21.66 3.23 -7.23
N PHE A 165 -20.70 3.46 -6.32
CA PHE A 165 -20.96 3.59 -4.89
C PHE A 165 -20.39 4.86 -4.25
N GLY A 166 -19.74 5.74 -5.02
CA GLY A 166 -19.14 6.97 -4.52
C GLY A 166 -17.90 6.75 -3.63
N LEU A 167 -17.16 5.64 -3.85
CA LEU A 167 -15.90 5.41 -3.13
C LEU A 167 -14.91 6.53 -3.47
N LYS A 168 -14.39 7.19 -2.43
CA LYS A 168 -13.35 8.19 -2.57
C LYS A 168 -11.98 7.52 -2.61
N TYR A 169 -11.16 7.82 -3.61
CA TYR A 169 -9.86 7.19 -3.78
C TYR A 169 -8.79 8.15 -4.30
N GLU A 170 -7.54 7.74 -4.20
CA GLU A 170 -6.36 8.22 -4.94
C GLU A 170 -5.57 7.00 -5.39
N LEU A 171 -5.06 7.03 -6.62
CA LEU A 171 -4.17 6.01 -7.18
C LEU A 171 -2.76 6.57 -7.26
N LEU A 172 -1.82 5.98 -6.54
CA LEU A 172 -0.42 6.39 -6.56
C LEU A 172 0.41 5.34 -7.30
N PHE A 173 0.87 5.69 -8.48
CA PHE A 173 1.65 4.80 -9.34
C PHE A 173 3.11 4.80 -8.92
N PHE A 174 3.55 3.73 -8.27
CA PHE A 174 4.92 3.60 -7.79
C PHE A 174 5.83 3.01 -8.86
N TYR A 175 6.95 3.70 -9.12
CA TYR A 175 8.04 3.25 -9.98
C TYR A 175 9.23 2.85 -9.11
N ASN A 176 9.80 1.68 -9.32
CA ASN A 176 10.98 1.09 -8.67
C ASN A 176 11.51 1.84 -7.44
N VAL A 177 10.77 1.76 -6.34
CA VAL A 177 11.08 2.51 -5.11
C VAL A 177 12.37 1.99 -4.49
N TYR A 178 13.26 2.89 -4.12
CA TYR A 178 14.52 2.58 -3.44
C TYR A 178 14.79 3.49 -2.24
N GLY A 179 15.74 3.12 -1.40
CA GLY A 179 16.19 3.93 -0.27
C GLY A 179 16.14 3.20 1.06
N SER A 180 16.19 3.96 2.15
CA SER A 180 16.35 3.43 3.51
C SER A 180 15.22 2.45 3.90
N GLY A 181 15.62 1.25 4.34
CA GLY A 181 14.70 0.19 4.73
C GLY A 181 14.28 -0.76 3.59
N GLN A 182 14.82 -0.59 2.37
CA GLN A 182 14.56 -1.52 1.27
C GLN A 182 15.13 -2.92 1.54
N ILE A 183 14.49 -3.94 0.95
CA ILE A 183 14.92 -5.32 1.07
C ILE A 183 16.19 -5.54 0.23
N GLN A 184 17.29 -5.93 0.88
CA GLN A 184 18.59 -6.14 0.25
C GLN A 184 18.93 -7.61 0.01
N THR A 185 18.11 -8.55 0.51
CA THR A 185 18.39 -10.00 0.46
C THR A 185 17.13 -10.81 0.20
N GLY A 186 17.33 -11.99 -0.39
CA GLY A 186 16.22 -12.91 -0.69
C GLY A 186 15.48 -12.58 -1.99
N SER A 187 14.48 -13.37 -2.28
CA SER A 187 13.70 -13.33 -3.54
C SER A 187 12.89 -12.05 -3.74
N MET A 188 12.70 -11.28 -2.66
CA MET A 188 11.95 -10.02 -2.70
C MET A 188 12.85 -8.79 -2.81
N SER A 189 14.16 -8.95 -3.00
CA SER A 189 15.12 -7.84 -3.16
C SER A 189 14.88 -7.08 -4.47
N THR A 190 15.17 -5.78 -4.45
CA THR A 190 15.20 -4.94 -5.66
C THR A 190 16.63 -4.84 -6.20
N VAL A 191 16.77 -4.43 -7.47
CA VAL A 191 18.09 -4.27 -8.09
C VAL A 191 19.00 -3.34 -7.30
N ILE A 192 18.50 -2.18 -6.85
CA ILE A 192 19.27 -1.22 -6.04
C ILE A 192 19.67 -1.86 -4.70
N GLY A 193 18.78 -2.58 -4.04
CA GLY A 193 19.10 -3.29 -2.79
C GLY A 193 20.17 -4.38 -2.97
N ILE A 194 20.12 -5.11 -4.10
CA ILE A 194 21.13 -6.10 -4.46
C ILE A 194 22.48 -5.41 -4.70
N PHE A 195 22.49 -4.35 -5.50
CA PHE A 195 23.72 -3.61 -5.84
C PHE A 195 24.35 -2.97 -4.61
N GLU A 196 23.58 -2.35 -3.72
CA GLU A 196 24.10 -1.83 -2.44
C GLU A 196 24.77 -2.91 -1.61
N LYS A 197 24.17 -4.10 -1.52
CA LYS A 197 24.74 -5.22 -0.80
C LYS A 197 26.03 -5.71 -1.45
N GLN A 198 26.05 -5.84 -2.77
CA GLN A 198 27.24 -6.29 -3.51
C GLN A 198 28.37 -5.28 -3.37
N PHE A 199 28.08 -3.98 -3.52
CA PHE A 199 29.04 -2.91 -3.31
C PHE A 199 29.67 -2.94 -1.90
N LYS A 200 28.82 -3.03 -0.87
CA LYS A 200 29.30 -3.15 0.54
C LYS A 200 30.19 -4.36 0.77
N LYS A 201 29.95 -5.44 0.05
CA LYS A 201 30.73 -6.67 0.13
C LYS A 201 31.94 -6.68 -0.81
N LYS A 202 32.16 -5.62 -1.59
CA LYS A 202 33.24 -5.51 -2.59
C LYS A 202 33.24 -6.67 -3.61
N ILE A 203 32.05 -7.16 -3.98
CA ILE A 203 31.87 -8.16 -5.05
C ILE A 203 31.27 -7.51 -6.29
N PRO A 204 31.54 -8.05 -7.52
CA PRO A 204 31.02 -7.50 -8.76
C PRO A 204 29.50 -7.36 -8.77
N LEU A 205 28.99 -6.30 -9.41
CA LEU A 205 27.56 -6.12 -9.60
C LEU A 205 27.04 -7.13 -10.63
N THR A 206 25.92 -7.78 -10.32
CA THR A 206 25.26 -8.71 -11.24
C THR A 206 24.42 -7.95 -12.26
N VAL A 207 24.70 -8.13 -13.54
CA VAL A 207 23.89 -7.55 -14.61
C VAL A 207 23.17 -8.66 -15.37
N VAL A 208 21.86 -8.52 -15.53
CA VAL A 208 21.05 -9.45 -16.34
C VAL A 208 21.23 -9.09 -17.81
N LYS A 209 21.71 -10.05 -18.63
CA LYS A 209 21.90 -9.85 -20.07
C LYS A 209 20.57 -9.46 -20.76
N PRO A 210 20.62 -8.59 -21.78
CA PRO A 210 21.80 -7.95 -22.37
C PRO A 210 22.32 -6.71 -21.60
N GLY A 211 21.73 -6.33 -20.45
CA GLY A 211 22.16 -5.18 -19.66
C GLY A 211 21.67 -3.81 -20.15
N THR A 212 20.77 -3.82 -21.11
CA THR A 212 20.21 -2.60 -21.75
C THR A 212 18.90 -2.13 -21.11
N GLN A 213 18.40 -2.86 -20.11
CA GLN A 213 17.12 -2.54 -19.47
C GLN A 213 17.19 -1.18 -18.78
N LYS A 214 16.24 -0.31 -19.12
CA LYS A 214 16.05 0.99 -18.45
C LYS A 214 14.88 0.92 -17.47
N ARG A 215 14.99 1.61 -16.37
CA ARG A 215 13.91 1.73 -15.36
C ARG A 215 13.96 3.11 -14.74
N ASP A 216 12.80 3.65 -14.43
CA ASP A 216 12.67 4.83 -13.59
C ASP A 216 12.72 4.41 -12.12
N PHE A 217 13.50 5.13 -11.34
CA PHE A 217 13.67 4.90 -9.92
C PHE A 217 13.17 6.10 -9.13
N THR A 218 12.39 5.84 -8.08
CA THR A 218 11.88 6.90 -7.21
C THR A 218 12.37 6.67 -5.77
N HIS A 219 12.99 7.70 -5.20
CA HIS A 219 13.46 7.60 -3.82
C HIS A 219 12.30 7.52 -2.84
N ILE A 220 12.47 6.75 -1.76
CA ILE A 220 11.43 6.52 -0.76
C ILE A 220 10.87 7.82 -0.16
N ASN A 221 11.69 8.83 0.03
CA ASN A 221 11.22 10.10 0.60
C ASN A 221 10.20 10.80 -0.32
N ASP A 222 10.39 10.73 -1.64
CA ASP A 222 9.48 11.33 -2.62
C ASP A 222 8.15 10.56 -2.66
N ILE A 223 8.22 9.22 -2.61
CA ILE A 223 7.02 8.38 -2.48
C ILE A 223 6.22 8.73 -1.23
N ILE A 224 6.89 8.85 -0.09
CA ILE A 224 6.23 9.15 1.19
C ILE A 224 5.65 10.56 1.20
N ASN A 225 6.36 11.51 0.62
CA ASN A 225 5.85 12.88 0.47
C ASN A 225 4.63 12.91 -0.46
N GLY A 226 4.67 12.19 -1.58
CA GLY A 226 3.51 12.02 -2.48
C GLY A 226 2.31 11.40 -1.77
N CYS A 227 2.50 10.33 -0.98
CA CYS A 227 1.44 9.74 -0.15
C CYS A 227 0.84 10.76 0.84
N TYR A 228 1.67 11.56 1.47
CA TYR A 228 1.22 12.58 2.40
C TYR A 228 0.45 13.71 1.71
N LEU A 229 0.90 14.15 0.55
CA LEU A 229 0.19 15.15 -0.26
C LEU A 229 -1.17 14.63 -0.73
N ALA A 230 -1.27 13.39 -1.21
CA ALA A 230 -2.52 12.74 -1.56
C ALA A 230 -3.50 12.65 -0.37
N PHE A 231 -2.97 12.44 0.83
CA PHE A 231 -3.77 12.47 2.05
C PHE A 231 -4.27 13.88 2.38
N ARG A 232 -3.41 14.90 2.27
CA ARG A 232 -3.70 16.28 2.67
C ARG A 232 -4.54 17.04 1.65
N ASN A 233 -4.18 16.94 0.40
CA ASN A 233 -4.64 17.82 -0.67
C ASN A 233 -5.24 17.06 -1.85
N GLY A 234 -5.28 15.72 -1.79
CA GLY A 234 -5.66 14.88 -2.92
C GLY A 234 -7.00 15.31 -3.52
N ARG A 235 -6.99 15.49 -4.83
CA ARG A 235 -8.17 15.71 -5.64
C ARG A 235 -8.92 14.39 -5.67
N GLN A 236 -9.98 14.23 -5.02
CA GLN A 236 -10.69 12.96 -4.90
C GLN A 236 -10.97 12.34 -6.28
N ASN A 237 -10.65 11.03 -6.44
CA ASN A 237 -10.93 10.22 -7.63
C ASN A 237 -9.94 10.42 -8.81
N GLU A 238 -8.68 10.65 -8.52
CA GLU A 238 -7.58 10.62 -9.50
C GLU A 238 -6.64 9.43 -9.27
#